data_a0e54d5673be2ab56d394897c224cfd7
#
_entry.id   a0e54d5673be2ab56d394897c224cfd7
#
_cell.length_a   1.000
_cell.length_b   1.000
_cell.length_c   1.000
_cell.angle_alpha   90.00
_cell.angle_beta   90.00
_cell.angle_gamma   90.00
#
_symmetry.space_group_name_H-M   'P 1'
#
loop_
_entity.id
_entity.type
_entity.pdbx_description
1 polymer ?
#
loop_
_entity_poly.entity_id
_entity_poly.type
_entity_poly.pdbx_seq_one_letter_code
_entity_poly.pdbx_strand_id
1 'polypeptide(L)'
;MIKSFFAALSFISRLPVPARLSQGLEIEQYQRSIVTFPFVGLLLGAIAGVVVILLQPWCGGPLAALLGVLALALLTGGFHLDGLADTCDGIFSARRRERMLEIMRDSRLGTHGGLALIFVLIAKVLVVSEVTLRGTSAVAALAAACAVARGMAVLLMYRQRYAREEG
;
A
#
# COMPACT_ATOMS: atom_id res chain seq x y z
N MET A 1 -20.02 9.97 -2.79
CA MET A 1 -18.61 9.97 -3.25
C MET A 1 -17.64 10.53 -2.19
N ILE A 2 -17.84 11.73 -1.63
CA ILE A 2 -16.91 12.31 -0.63
C ILE A 2 -16.78 11.42 0.62
N LYS A 3 -17.87 11.01 1.23
CA LYS A 3 -17.85 10.10 2.40
C LYS A 3 -17.16 8.77 2.08
N SER A 4 -17.43 8.19 0.90
CA SER A 4 -16.79 6.95 0.46
C SER A 4 -15.27 7.10 0.34
N PHE A 5 -14.78 8.23 -0.17
CA PHE A 5 -13.35 8.52 -0.23
C PHE A 5 -12.72 8.60 1.16
N PHE A 6 -13.35 9.32 2.10
CA PHE A 6 -12.85 9.42 3.47
C PHE A 6 -12.92 8.09 4.23
N ALA A 7 -13.93 7.27 3.98
CA ALA A 7 -14.00 5.91 4.52
C ALA A 7 -12.84 5.04 3.98
N ALA A 8 -12.59 5.08 2.68
CA ALA A 8 -11.45 4.40 2.07
C ALA A 8 -10.10 4.93 2.62
N LEU A 9 -9.97 6.25 2.77
CA LEU A 9 -8.76 6.87 3.32
C LEU A 9 -8.49 6.40 4.76
N SER A 10 -9.52 6.36 5.61
CA SER A 10 -9.38 5.88 7.00
C SER A 10 -9.08 4.38 7.08
N PHE A 11 -9.49 3.59 6.09
CA PHE A 11 -9.27 2.17 6.05
C PHE A 11 -7.83 1.81 5.63
N ILE A 12 -7.32 2.42 4.54
CA ILE A 12 -6.01 2.05 3.98
C ILE A 12 -4.87 3.01 4.36
N SER A 13 -5.12 3.97 5.24
CA SER A 13 -4.10 4.89 5.73
C SER A 13 -4.24 5.19 7.23
N ARG A 14 -3.17 5.74 7.79
CA ARG A 14 -3.14 6.25 9.17
C ARG A 14 -3.40 7.76 9.25
N LEU A 15 -3.81 8.38 8.14
CA LEU A 15 -4.15 9.79 8.15
C LEU A 15 -5.40 10.01 9.02
N PRO A 16 -5.39 11.03 9.90
CA PRO A 16 -6.54 11.33 10.75
C PRO A 16 -7.70 11.83 9.89
N VAL A 17 -8.79 11.06 9.86
CA VAL A 17 -10.03 11.44 9.19
C VAL A 17 -11.07 11.77 10.26
N PRO A 18 -11.68 12.98 10.24
CA PRO A 18 -12.76 13.31 11.16
C PRO A 18 -13.91 12.31 11.08
N ALA A 19 -14.38 11.82 12.21
CA ALA A 19 -15.45 10.83 12.30
C ALA A 19 -16.72 11.23 11.51
N ARG A 20 -17.03 12.53 11.45
CA ARG A 20 -18.16 13.06 10.67
C ARG A 20 -18.09 12.74 9.17
N LEU A 21 -16.89 12.52 8.64
CA LEU A 21 -16.65 12.25 7.21
C LEU A 21 -16.52 10.77 6.90
N SER A 22 -16.20 9.92 7.88
CA SER A 22 -15.96 8.49 7.68
C SER A 22 -16.99 7.57 8.33
N GLN A 23 -17.81 8.08 9.27
CA GLN A 23 -18.82 7.30 9.99
C GLN A 23 -20.23 7.49 9.41
N GLY A 24 -21.13 6.54 9.75
CA GLY A 24 -22.52 6.56 9.33
C GLY A 24 -22.76 6.07 7.90
N LEU A 25 -21.84 5.30 7.34
CA LEU A 25 -22.03 4.59 6.08
C LEU A 25 -22.65 3.21 6.37
N GLU A 26 -23.65 2.85 5.59
CA GLU A 26 -24.18 1.48 5.54
C GLU A 26 -23.14 0.51 4.95
N ILE A 27 -23.24 -0.77 5.26
CA ILE A 27 -22.29 -1.81 4.81
C ILE A 27 -22.10 -1.76 3.29
N GLU A 28 -23.19 -1.61 2.53
CA GLU A 28 -23.10 -1.49 1.06
C GLU A 28 -22.32 -0.25 0.60
N GLN A 29 -22.47 0.87 1.29
CA GLN A 29 -21.76 2.11 0.96
C GLN A 29 -20.27 1.98 1.31
N TYR A 30 -19.96 1.23 2.36
CA TYR A 30 -18.59 0.91 2.74
C TYR A 30 -17.93 0.00 1.67
N GLN A 31 -18.63 -1.02 1.21
CA GLN A 31 -18.15 -1.87 0.11
C GLN A 31 -17.94 -1.08 -1.19
N ARG A 32 -18.84 -0.16 -1.52
CA ARG A 32 -18.68 0.74 -2.68
C ARG A 32 -17.52 1.74 -2.53
N SER A 33 -17.06 2.00 -1.32
CA SER A 33 -15.91 2.89 -1.09
C SER A 33 -14.60 2.36 -1.70
N ILE A 34 -14.50 1.05 -1.92
CA ILE A 34 -13.34 0.39 -2.54
C ILE A 34 -13.01 1.00 -3.92
N VAL A 35 -14.01 1.43 -4.69
CA VAL A 35 -13.81 2.09 -5.98
C VAL A 35 -12.99 3.38 -5.87
N THR A 36 -12.94 3.99 -4.68
CA THR A 36 -12.14 5.21 -4.43
C THR A 36 -10.68 4.93 -4.05
N PHE A 37 -10.28 3.68 -3.86
CA PHE A 37 -8.90 3.29 -3.50
C PHE A 37 -7.82 3.87 -4.42
N PRO A 38 -7.99 3.92 -5.76
CA PRO A 38 -7.02 4.56 -6.64
C PRO A 38 -6.78 6.03 -6.31
N PHE A 39 -7.82 6.78 -5.97
CA PHE A 39 -7.70 8.20 -5.59
C PHE A 39 -6.98 8.39 -4.25
N VAL A 40 -7.23 7.48 -3.29
CA VAL A 40 -6.45 7.46 -2.04
C VAL A 40 -4.99 7.12 -2.35
N GLY A 41 -4.75 6.15 -3.23
CA GLY A 41 -3.40 5.81 -3.70
C GLY A 41 -2.68 7.00 -4.31
N LEU A 42 -3.36 7.75 -5.18
CA LEU A 42 -2.84 8.96 -5.81
C LEU A 42 -2.42 9.99 -4.76
N LEU A 43 -3.28 10.25 -3.77
CA LEU A 43 -2.99 11.18 -2.67
C LEU A 43 -1.77 10.75 -1.87
N LEU A 44 -1.73 9.49 -1.40
CA LEU A 44 -0.63 8.98 -0.57
C LEU A 44 0.70 8.94 -1.34
N GLY A 45 0.66 8.56 -2.61
CA GLY A 45 1.83 8.58 -3.48
C GLY A 45 2.34 10.00 -3.75
N ALA A 46 1.43 10.97 -3.93
CA ALA A 46 1.80 12.38 -4.09
C ALA A 46 2.48 12.92 -2.83
N ILE A 47 1.94 12.63 -1.64
CA ILE A 47 2.56 13.03 -0.36
C ILE A 47 3.98 12.45 -0.24
N ALA A 48 4.16 11.15 -0.52
CA ALA A 48 5.48 10.52 -0.50
C ALA A 48 6.44 11.14 -1.52
N GLY A 49 5.95 11.47 -2.72
CA GLY A 49 6.73 12.16 -3.75
C GLY A 49 7.15 13.56 -3.34
N VAL A 50 6.29 14.30 -2.66
CA VAL A 50 6.64 15.62 -2.09
C VAL A 50 7.75 15.47 -1.05
N VAL A 51 7.69 14.46 -0.19
CA VAL A 51 8.78 14.18 0.77
C VAL A 51 10.11 13.96 0.04
N VAL A 52 10.12 13.19 -1.06
CA VAL A 52 11.34 12.98 -1.86
C VAL A 52 11.88 14.29 -2.39
N ILE A 53 11.03 15.10 -3.04
CA ILE A 53 11.48 16.39 -3.66
C ILE A 53 12.01 17.36 -2.61
N LEU A 54 11.33 17.46 -1.46
CA LEU A 54 11.74 18.38 -0.40
C LEU A 54 13.07 17.97 0.26
N LEU A 55 13.32 16.68 0.38
CA LEU A 55 14.52 16.19 1.05
C LEU A 55 15.73 16.00 0.12
N GLN A 56 15.49 15.81 -1.19
CA GLN A 56 16.55 15.56 -2.16
C GLN A 56 17.68 16.61 -2.14
N PRO A 57 17.43 17.93 -2.05
CA PRO A 57 18.50 18.92 -2.01
C PRO A 57 19.40 18.83 -0.78
N TRP A 58 18.89 18.25 0.32
CA TRP A 58 19.58 18.19 1.61
C TRP A 58 20.34 16.88 1.82
N CYS A 59 19.79 15.77 1.36
CA CYS A 59 20.36 14.45 1.67
C CYS A 59 20.67 13.59 0.42
N GLY A 60 20.49 14.14 -0.78
CA GLY A 60 20.70 13.44 -2.04
C GLY A 60 19.60 12.46 -2.40
N GLY A 61 19.60 11.98 -3.66
CA GLY A 61 18.55 11.16 -4.24
C GLY A 61 18.29 9.84 -3.49
N PRO A 62 19.30 9.02 -3.20
CA PRO A 62 19.08 7.73 -2.55
C PRO A 62 18.45 7.83 -1.16
N LEU A 63 18.91 8.76 -0.32
CA LEU A 63 18.37 8.94 1.02
C LEU A 63 16.98 9.59 0.99
N ALA A 64 16.75 10.54 0.08
CA ALA A 64 15.42 11.11 -0.13
C ALA A 64 14.42 10.05 -0.60
N ALA A 65 14.83 9.14 -1.50
CA ALA A 65 14.02 8.01 -1.94
C ALA A 65 13.68 7.06 -0.79
N LEU A 66 14.66 6.73 0.05
CA LEU A 66 14.44 5.91 1.26
C LEU A 66 13.40 6.56 2.19
N LEU A 67 13.53 7.86 2.45
CA LEU A 67 12.60 8.59 3.32
C LEU A 67 11.21 8.72 2.71
N GLY A 68 11.09 8.85 1.37
CA GLY A 68 9.82 8.81 0.67
C GLY A 68 9.13 7.45 0.75
N VAL A 69 9.88 6.36 0.60
CA VAL A 69 9.36 4.98 0.78
C VAL A 69 8.95 4.75 2.23
N LEU A 70 9.74 5.21 3.20
CA LEU A 70 9.40 5.15 4.61
C LEU A 70 8.13 5.95 4.92
N ALA A 71 8.01 7.18 4.39
CA ALA A 71 6.82 8.00 4.56
C ALA A 71 5.57 7.26 4.05
N LEU A 72 5.64 6.62 2.88
CA LEU A 72 4.54 5.84 2.34
C LEU A 72 4.18 4.64 3.22
N ALA A 73 5.17 3.95 3.78
CA ALA A 73 4.96 2.85 4.72
C ALA A 73 4.26 3.33 6.00
N LEU A 74 4.72 4.45 6.58
CA LEU A 74 4.11 5.06 7.77
C LEU A 74 2.69 5.56 7.50
N LEU A 75 2.45 6.22 6.36
CA LEU A 75 1.13 6.70 5.96
C LEU A 75 0.12 5.57 5.83
N THR A 76 0.53 4.39 5.37
CA THR A 76 -0.33 3.20 5.24
C THR A 76 -0.30 2.29 6.48
N GLY A 77 0.53 2.59 7.48
CA GLY A 77 0.74 1.73 8.64
C GLY A 77 1.31 0.35 8.28
N GLY A 78 2.01 0.25 7.14
CA GLY A 78 2.58 -1.02 6.68
C GLY A 78 1.58 -2.00 6.06
N PHE A 79 0.28 -1.68 6.01
CA PHE A 79 -0.81 -2.59 5.61
C PHE A 79 -0.52 -3.41 4.34
N HIS A 80 0.03 -2.77 3.29
CA HIS A 80 0.34 -3.48 2.05
C HIS A 80 1.64 -4.30 2.12
N LEU A 81 2.57 -3.89 2.98
CA LEU A 81 3.82 -4.64 3.23
C LEU A 81 3.53 -5.89 4.06
N ASP A 82 2.68 -5.77 5.05
CA ASP A 82 2.19 -6.87 5.86
C ASP A 82 1.50 -7.94 4.99
N GLY A 83 0.54 -7.53 4.17
CA GLY A 83 -0.12 -8.44 3.23
C GLY A 83 0.83 -9.09 2.22
N LEU A 84 1.92 -8.40 1.81
CA LEU A 84 2.96 -9.00 0.99
C LEU A 84 3.72 -10.08 1.76
N ALA A 85 4.12 -9.81 3.00
CA ALA A 85 4.85 -10.73 3.84
C ALA A 85 4.02 -11.99 4.11
N ASP A 86 2.77 -11.84 4.56
CA ASP A 86 1.84 -12.93 4.81
C ASP A 86 1.62 -13.80 3.57
N THR A 87 1.43 -13.16 2.42
CA THR A 87 1.23 -13.85 1.14
C THR A 87 2.46 -14.68 0.78
N CYS A 88 3.66 -14.11 0.92
CA CYS A 88 4.90 -14.81 0.61
C CYS A 88 5.16 -15.96 1.59
N ASP A 89 4.93 -15.76 2.88
CA ASP A 89 5.08 -16.82 3.88
C ASP A 89 4.09 -17.96 3.62
N GLY A 90 2.85 -17.66 3.25
CA GLY A 90 1.86 -18.67 2.90
C GLY A 90 2.24 -19.42 1.62
N ILE A 91 2.42 -18.72 0.50
CA ILE A 91 2.62 -19.34 -0.82
C ILE A 91 3.92 -20.15 -0.86
N PHE A 92 5.02 -19.59 -0.38
CA PHE A 92 6.33 -20.27 -0.41
C PHE A 92 6.52 -21.31 0.69
N SER A 93 5.53 -21.50 1.59
CA SER A 93 5.55 -22.57 2.58
C SER A 93 5.49 -23.97 1.95
N ALA A 94 5.07 -24.09 0.70
CA ALA A 94 4.85 -25.36 -0.01
C ALA A 94 3.89 -26.32 0.75
N ARG A 95 2.95 -25.78 1.50
CA ARG A 95 1.96 -26.54 2.28
C ARG A 95 0.64 -26.67 1.52
N ARG A 96 -0.28 -27.53 2.02
CA ARG A 96 -1.65 -27.60 1.52
C ARG A 96 -2.38 -26.28 1.74
N ARG A 97 -3.41 -26.02 0.92
CA ARG A 97 -4.14 -24.75 0.89
C ARG A 97 -4.63 -24.31 2.28
N GLU A 98 -5.18 -25.21 3.05
CA GLU A 98 -5.70 -24.92 4.40
C GLU A 98 -4.59 -24.39 5.31
N ARG A 99 -3.44 -25.10 5.33
CA ARG A 99 -2.29 -24.68 6.14
C ARG A 99 -1.63 -23.41 5.64
N MET A 100 -1.63 -23.18 4.32
CA MET A 100 -1.17 -21.93 3.73
C MET A 100 -2.02 -20.74 4.20
N LEU A 101 -3.35 -20.88 4.21
CA LEU A 101 -4.27 -19.84 4.69
C LEU A 101 -4.15 -19.58 6.20
N GLU A 102 -3.79 -20.60 6.99
CA GLU A 102 -3.47 -20.45 8.42
C GLU A 102 -2.17 -19.64 8.61
N ILE A 103 -1.13 -19.94 7.85
CA ILE A 103 0.14 -19.21 7.89
C ILE A 103 -0.08 -17.73 7.56
N MET A 104 -0.90 -17.41 6.56
CA MET A 104 -1.27 -16.02 6.21
C MET A 104 -2.08 -15.29 7.29
N ARG A 105 -2.58 -15.98 8.32
CA ARG A 105 -3.26 -15.39 9.49
C ARG A 105 -2.34 -15.24 10.70
N ASP A 106 -1.19 -15.88 10.66
CA ASP A 106 -0.24 -15.84 11.77
C ASP A 106 0.50 -14.48 11.74
N SER A 107 0.45 -13.75 12.83
CA SER A 107 1.11 -12.45 12.96
C SER A 107 2.65 -12.53 13.01
N ARG A 108 3.22 -13.74 13.00
CA ARG A 108 4.67 -13.96 13.03
C ARG A 108 5.25 -13.85 11.62
N LEU A 109 6.26 -13.01 11.48
CA LEU A 109 7.00 -12.89 10.23
C LEU A 109 7.85 -14.14 9.98
N GLY A 110 7.63 -14.80 8.87
CA GLY A 110 8.46 -15.92 8.41
C GLY A 110 9.63 -15.47 7.53
N THR A 111 10.47 -16.42 7.15
CA THR A 111 11.67 -16.14 6.34
C THR A 111 11.31 -15.64 4.94
N HIS A 112 10.29 -16.19 4.29
CA HIS A 112 9.89 -15.79 2.94
C HIS A 112 9.28 -14.40 2.91
N GLY A 113 8.44 -14.07 3.91
CA GLY A 113 7.91 -12.72 4.09
C GLY A 113 9.02 -11.71 4.35
N GLY A 114 9.96 -12.05 5.24
CA GLY A 114 11.13 -11.20 5.51
C GLY A 114 11.98 -10.92 4.27
N LEU A 115 12.30 -11.96 3.49
CA LEU A 115 13.01 -11.80 2.23
C LEU A 115 12.23 -10.94 1.21
N ALA A 116 10.93 -11.18 1.08
CA ALA A 116 10.08 -10.40 0.18
C ALA A 116 10.07 -8.92 0.56
N LEU A 117 9.96 -8.60 1.85
CA LEU A 117 10.03 -7.21 2.33
C LEU A 117 11.37 -6.56 2.01
N ILE A 118 12.49 -7.24 2.28
CA ILE A 118 13.83 -6.72 2.01
C ILE A 118 13.98 -6.39 0.52
N PHE A 119 13.66 -7.35 -0.37
CA PHE A 119 13.77 -7.14 -1.80
C PHE A 119 12.87 -6.03 -2.32
N VAL A 120 11.61 -6.00 -1.91
CA VAL A 120 10.65 -4.98 -2.37
C VAL A 120 11.02 -3.60 -1.86
N LEU A 121 11.47 -3.46 -0.62
CA LEU A 121 11.89 -2.16 -0.08
C LEU A 121 13.15 -1.65 -0.78
N ILE A 122 14.17 -2.49 -0.98
CA ILE A 122 15.37 -2.12 -1.72
C ILE A 122 15.00 -1.72 -3.16
N ALA A 123 14.19 -2.53 -3.85
CA ALA A 123 13.77 -2.23 -5.22
C ALA A 123 13.03 -0.89 -5.32
N LYS A 124 12.11 -0.61 -4.37
CA LYS A 124 11.40 0.68 -4.33
C LYS A 124 12.37 1.86 -4.15
N VAL A 125 13.32 1.75 -3.24
CA VAL A 125 14.30 2.82 -3.00
C VAL A 125 15.15 3.06 -4.26
N LEU A 126 15.65 2.01 -4.89
CA LEU A 126 16.45 2.11 -6.11
C LEU A 126 15.66 2.73 -7.26
N VAL A 127 14.43 2.28 -7.50
CA VAL A 127 13.57 2.81 -8.58
C VAL A 127 13.23 4.27 -8.33
N VAL A 128 12.83 4.65 -7.11
CA VAL A 128 12.49 6.04 -6.79
C VAL A 128 13.71 6.94 -6.93
N SER A 129 14.89 6.50 -6.49
CA SER A 129 16.14 7.24 -6.66
C SER A 129 16.47 7.45 -8.14
N GLU A 130 16.35 6.42 -8.97
CA GLU A 130 16.61 6.50 -10.41
C GLU A 130 15.63 7.42 -11.14
N VAL A 131 14.34 7.33 -10.83
CA VAL A 131 13.30 8.23 -11.37
C VAL A 131 13.63 9.69 -11.07
N THR A 132 14.10 9.96 -9.87
CA THR A 132 14.48 11.31 -9.43
C THR A 132 15.72 11.82 -10.17
N LEU A 133 16.71 10.98 -10.37
CA LEU A 133 17.94 11.31 -11.11
C LEU A 133 17.68 11.61 -12.59
N ARG A 134 16.71 10.96 -13.21
CA ARG A 134 16.32 11.20 -14.62
C ARG A 134 15.47 12.45 -14.83
N GLY A 135 15.27 13.27 -13.78
CA GLY A 135 14.46 14.48 -13.86
C GLY A 135 12.96 14.25 -13.97
N THR A 136 12.50 13.01 -13.81
CA THR A 136 11.07 12.69 -13.73
C THR A 136 10.52 13.17 -12.39
N SER A 137 9.33 13.76 -12.40
CA SER A 137 8.69 14.18 -11.16
C SER A 137 8.40 12.97 -10.25
N ALA A 138 9.09 12.90 -9.11
CA ALA A 138 8.83 11.88 -8.10
C ALA A 138 7.38 11.91 -7.60
N VAL A 139 6.76 13.10 -7.55
CA VAL A 139 5.34 13.24 -7.18
C VAL A 139 4.46 12.53 -8.20
N ALA A 140 4.62 12.81 -9.48
CA ALA A 140 3.80 12.21 -10.53
C ALA A 140 4.02 10.69 -10.60
N ALA A 141 5.28 10.24 -10.53
CA ALA A 141 5.61 8.82 -10.60
C ALA A 141 5.03 8.03 -9.42
N LEU A 142 5.23 8.50 -8.18
CA LEU A 142 4.72 7.83 -6.99
C LEU A 142 3.18 7.90 -6.90
N ALA A 143 2.58 9.04 -7.25
CA ALA A 143 1.14 9.17 -7.31
C ALA A 143 0.51 8.18 -8.30
N ALA A 144 1.05 8.11 -9.52
CA ALA A 144 0.57 7.19 -10.55
C ALA A 144 0.77 5.73 -10.15
N ALA A 145 1.97 5.36 -9.67
CA ALA A 145 2.26 3.99 -9.23
C ALA A 145 1.33 3.54 -8.09
N CYS A 146 1.12 4.41 -7.10
CA CYS A 146 0.23 4.13 -5.99
C CYS A 146 -1.25 4.04 -6.41
N ALA A 147 -1.70 4.87 -7.34
CA ALA A 147 -3.06 4.82 -7.88
C ALA A 147 -3.30 3.53 -8.67
N VAL A 148 -2.38 3.16 -9.56
CA VAL A 148 -2.45 1.92 -10.35
C VAL A 148 -2.44 0.70 -9.44
N ALA A 149 -1.56 0.64 -8.45
CA ALA A 149 -1.49 -0.50 -7.52
C ALA A 149 -2.81 -0.73 -6.78
N ARG A 150 -3.48 0.34 -6.30
CA ARG A 150 -4.79 0.24 -5.64
C ARG A 150 -5.91 -0.07 -6.63
N GLY A 151 -5.84 0.45 -7.85
CA GLY A 151 -6.77 0.10 -8.93
C GLY A 151 -6.70 -1.38 -9.29
N MET A 152 -5.51 -1.95 -9.37
CA MET A 152 -5.32 -3.39 -9.60
C MET A 152 -5.83 -4.23 -8.43
N ALA A 153 -5.63 -3.78 -7.18
CA ALA A 153 -6.20 -4.46 -6.02
C ALA A 153 -7.74 -4.49 -6.07
N VAL A 154 -8.38 -3.37 -6.43
CA VAL A 154 -9.84 -3.30 -6.62
C VAL A 154 -10.31 -4.25 -7.71
N LEU A 155 -9.59 -4.30 -8.85
CA LEU A 155 -9.91 -5.21 -9.95
C LEU A 155 -9.80 -6.67 -9.52
N LEU A 156 -8.79 -7.03 -8.75
CA LEU A 156 -8.64 -8.37 -8.19
C LEU A 156 -9.78 -8.72 -7.24
N MET A 157 -10.14 -7.82 -6.32
CA MET A 157 -11.27 -8.01 -5.40
C MET A 157 -12.58 -8.22 -6.16
N TYR A 158 -12.78 -7.53 -7.28
CA TYR A 158 -13.98 -7.69 -8.09
C TYR A 158 -14.00 -9.00 -8.90
N ARG A 159 -12.83 -9.44 -9.39
CA ARG A 159 -12.69 -10.61 -10.27
C ARG A 159 -12.55 -11.93 -9.54
N GLN A 160 -11.98 -11.92 -8.34
CA GLN A 160 -11.65 -13.13 -7.59
C GLN A 160 -12.69 -13.43 -6.50
N ARG A 161 -12.95 -14.71 -6.29
CA ARG A 161 -13.75 -15.16 -5.16
C ARG A 161 -12.88 -15.12 -3.89
N TYR A 162 -13.50 -14.78 -2.78
CA TYR A 162 -12.81 -14.83 -1.49
C TYR A 162 -12.33 -16.26 -1.20
N ALA A 163 -11.08 -16.38 -0.78
CA ALA A 163 -10.42 -17.67 -0.66
C ALA A 163 -10.88 -18.50 0.57
N ARG A 164 -11.53 -17.86 1.53
CA ARG A 164 -12.00 -18.45 2.79
C ARG A 164 -13.51 -18.52 2.78
N GLU A 165 -14.06 -19.51 3.53
CA GLU A 165 -15.52 -19.70 3.68
C GLU A 165 -16.13 -18.66 4.64
N GLU A 166 -15.33 -18.21 5.62
CA GLU A 166 -15.69 -17.16 6.59
C GLU A 166 -14.75 -15.97 6.42
N GLY A 167 -15.32 -14.79 6.18
CA GLY A 167 -14.62 -13.51 6.02
C GLY A 167 -15.24 -12.41 6.84
#